data_b60be00e1b13b7201fc12f585660399c
#
_entry.id   b60be00e1b13b7201fc12f585660399c
#
_cell.length_a   1.000
_cell.length_b   1.000
_cell.length_c   1.000
_cell.angle_alpha   90.00
_cell.angle_beta   90.00
_cell.angle_gamma   90.00
#
_symmetry.space_group_name_H-M   'P 1'
#
loop_
_entity.id
_entity.type
_entity.pdbx_description
1 polymer ?
#
loop_
_entity_poly.entity_id
_entity_poly.type
_entity_poly.pdbx_seq_one_letter_code
_entity_poly.pdbx_strand_id
1 'polypeptide(L)'
;TSILRRAGQIDLDMRNYCIEIFETYKSVYGTPRASRTPISSNLRVFDRVSTIPQKIHQKLVGMMNWLARTSRPDLSFAVSCIGSRLTFWTSECDRELERCVSYIYSTADAVLRMTMGDLTPGPACIDQLQAVCYSDADWSVPRSQNGFIFVLENRAQGAFIPIFWGSKKQPFTAESAAAEEGCAAYYGLRESIPVVLSLTSVVDQPDCSNAHD
;
A
#
# COMPACT_ATOMS: atom_id res chain seq x y z
N THR A 1 1.71 -10.38 12.14
CA THR A 1 2.72 -10.27 11.06
C THR A 1 3.80 -11.29 11.30
N SER A 2 4.10 -12.10 10.32
CA SER A 2 5.23 -13.03 10.33
C SER A 2 6.28 -12.57 9.32
N ILE A 3 7.55 -12.56 9.74
CA ILE A 3 8.69 -12.24 8.89
C ILE A 3 9.43 -13.54 8.61
N LEU A 4 9.38 -13.99 7.36
CA LEU A 4 10.12 -15.17 6.92
C LEU A 4 11.41 -14.71 6.25
N ARG A 5 12.56 -15.14 6.80
CA ARG A 5 13.88 -14.81 6.27
C ARG A 5 14.47 -16.04 5.58
N ARG A 6 14.94 -15.84 4.36
CA ARG A 6 15.70 -16.82 3.59
C ARG A 6 16.98 -16.12 3.07
N ALA A 7 17.93 -16.88 2.58
CA ALA A 7 19.13 -16.27 1.96
C ALA A 7 18.68 -15.31 0.83
N GLY A 8 19.07 -14.06 0.94
CA GLY A 8 18.74 -13.00 -0.05
C GLY A 8 17.26 -12.62 -0.18
N GLN A 9 16.38 -13.08 0.73
CA GLN A 9 14.93 -12.80 0.64
C GLN A 9 14.29 -12.61 2.00
N ILE A 10 13.37 -11.65 2.08
CA ILE A 10 12.48 -11.43 3.22
C ILE A 10 11.05 -11.41 2.71
N ASP A 11 10.19 -12.23 3.28
CA ASP A 11 8.75 -12.24 3.01
C ASP A 11 7.99 -11.71 4.25
N LEU A 12 7.12 -10.71 4.06
CA LEU A 12 6.19 -10.24 5.08
C LEU A 12 4.83 -10.90 4.86
N ASP A 13 4.47 -11.78 5.80
CA ASP A 13 3.19 -12.52 5.78
C ASP A 13 2.22 -11.91 6.78
N MET A 14 1.04 -11.52 6.30
CA MET A 14 -0.07 -10.95 7.07
C MET A 14 -1.35 -11.80 6.97
N ARG A 15 -1.23 -13.08 6.62
CA ARG A 15 -2.38 -13.99 6.43
C ARG A 15 -3.37 -13.95 7.59
N ASN A 16 -2.90 -14.10 8.81
CA ASN A 16 -3.78 -14.10 9.99
C ASN A 16 -4.54 -12.77 10.15
N TYR A 17 -3.92 -11.66 9.78
CA TYR A 17 -4.57 -10.35 9.80
C TYR A 17 -5.62 -10.20 8.68
N CYS A 18 -5.36 -10.76 7.51
CA CYS A 18 -6.35 -10.84 6.43
C CYS A 18 -7.59 -11.63 6.86
N ILE A 19 -7.38 -12.75 7.56
CA ILE A 19 -8.47 -13.57 8.12
C ILE A 19 -9.24 -12.79 9.20
N GLU A 20 -8.55 -12.05 10.08
CA GLU A 20 -9.18 -11.21 11.10
C GLU A 20 -10.08 -10.12 10.50
N ILE A 21 -9.65 -9.47 9.41
CA ILE A 21 -10.47 -8.50 8.67
C ILE A 21 -11.75 -9.18 8.15
N PHE A 22 -11.60 -10.35 7.53
CA PHE A 22 -12.72 -11.11 6.98
C PHE A 22 -13.71 -11.53 8.07
N GLU A 23 -13.26 -12.10 9.19
CA GLU A 23 -14.13 -12.54 10.28
C GLU A 23 -14.79 -11.33 10.99
N THR A 24 -14.09 -10.20 11.09
CA THR A 24 -14.68 -8.95 11.61
C THR A 24 -15.83 -8.47 10.72
N TYR A 25 -15.66 -8.50 9.41
CA TYR A 25 -16.72 -8.17 8.45
C TYR A 25 -17.88 -9.16 8.56
N LYS A 26 -17.56 -10.46 8.49
CA LYS A 26 -18.53 -11.54 8.48
C LYS A 26 -19.42 -11.58 9.73
N SER A 27 -18.89 -11.22 10.88
CA SER A 27 -19.65 -11.17 12.15
C SER A 27 -20.78 -10.14 12.14
N VAL A 28 -20.71 -9.13 11.26
CA VAL A 28 -21.70 -8.04 11.17
C VAL A 28 -22.59 -8.17 9.93
N TYR A 29 -22.01 -8.55 8.79
CA TYR A 29 -22.67 -8.50 7.48
C TYR A 29 -22.89 -9.85 6.83
N GLY A 30 -22.36 -10.92 7.43
CA GLY A 30 -22.36 -12.24 6.82
C GLY A 30 -21.22 -12.43 5.82
N THR A 31 -21.26 -13.54 5.11
CA THR A 31 -20.19 -13.90 4.16
C THR A 31 -20.23 -13.01 2.92
N PRO A 32 -19.11 -12.30 2.59
CA PRO A 32 -19.07 -11.44 1.43
C PRO A 32 -19.11 -12.23 0.12
N ARG A 33 -19.59 -11.62 -0.94
CA ARG A 33 -19.55 -12.19 -2.29
C ARG A 33 -18.13 -12.22 -2.81
N ALA A 34 -17.74 -13.32 -3.46
CA ALA A 34 -16.40 -13.49 -4.01
C ALA A 34 -16.03 -12.36 -5.00
N SER A 35 -14.81 -11.83 -4.87
CA SER A 35 -14.28 -10.81 -5.77
C SER A 35 -12.84 -11.10 -6.14
N ARG A 36 -12.49 -10.78 -7.40
CA ARG A 36 -11.13 -10.89 -7.94
C ARG A 36 -10.37 -9.55 -7.95
N THR A 37 -11.03 -8.45 -7.60
CA THR A 37 -10.44 -7.11 -7.58
C THR A 37 -10.83 -6.39 -6.30
N PRO A 38 -9.94 -5.56 -5.72
CA PRO A 38 -10.20 -4.91 -4.45
C PRO A 38 -11.21 -3.76 -4.54
N ILE A 39 -11.46 -3.25 -5.77
CA ILE A 39 -12.39 -2.15 -6.02
C ILE A 39 -12.99 -2.30 -7.42
N SER A 40 -14.17 -1.72 -7.67
CA SER A 40 -14.77 -1.70 -8.99
C SER A 40 -14.12 -0.63 -9.88
N SER A 41 -14.12 -0.87 -11.21
CA SER A 41 -13.64 0.10 -12.19
C SER A 41 -14.55 1.33 -12.33
N ASN A 42 -15.82 1.21 -11.91
CA ASN A 42 -16.85 2.25 -12.05
C ASN A 42 -17.39 2.64 -10.66
N LEU A 43 -16.64 3.43 -9.91
CA LEU A 43 -17.11 4.03 -8.66
C LEU A 43 -18.17 5.10 -8.97
N ARG A 44 -19.45 4.69 -8.95
CA ARG A 44 -20.56 5.62 -9.08
C ARG A 44 -20.88 6.22 -7.72
N VAL A 45 -21.17 7.50 -7.70
CA VAL A 45 -21.73 8.18 -6.51
C VAL A 45 -23.22 7.93 -6.49
N PHE A 46 -23.72 7.13 -5.55
CA PHE A 46 -25.15 6.97 -5.32
C PHE A 46 -25.56 7.76 -4.08
N ASP A 47 -26.71 8.42 -4.16
CA ASP A 47 -27.25 9.32 -3.12
C ASP A 47 -27.89 8.58 -1.91
N ARG A 48 -27.77 7.27 -1.83
CA ARG A 48 -28.36 6.51 -0.73
C ARG A 48 -27.39 6.43 0.44
N VAL A 49 -27.80 7.02 1.57
CA VAL A 49 -27.05 6.92 2.82
C VAL A 49 -27.13 5.48 3.35
N SER A 50 -26.00 4.95 3.80
CA SER A 50 -25.92 3.64 4.45
C SER A 50 -26.66 3.67 5.79
N THR A 51 -27.35 2.57 6.12
CA THR A 51 -27.94 2.33 7.45
C THR A 51 -26.96 1.70 8.44
N ILE A 52 -25.76 1.39 7.99
CA ILE A 52 -24.76 0.64 8.76
C ILE A 52 -24.04 1.57 9.75
N PRO A 53 -23.79 1.11 11.00
CA PRO A 53 -23.11 1.90 12.01
C PRO A 53 -21.72 2.38 11.58
N GLN A 54 -21.47 3.69 11.64
CA GLN A 54 -20.22 4.30 11.20
C GLN A 54 -18.95 3.76 11.90
N LYS A 55 -19.07 3.35 13.17
CA LYS A 55 -17.94 2.81 13.95
C LYS A 55 -17.35 1.54 13.32
N ILE A 56 -18.18 0.67 12.76
CA ILE A 56 -17.68 -0.57 12.13
C ILE A 56 -17.01 -0.29 10.80
N HIS A 57 -17.54 0.66 10.01
CA HIS A 57 -16.87 1.10 8.78
C HIS A 57 -15.49 1.67 9.06
N GLN A 58 -15.38 2.57 10.06
CA GLN A 58 -14.10 3.15 10.47
C GLN A 58 -13.10 2.07 10.93
N LYS A 59 -13.58 1.10 11.73
CA LYS A 59 -12.75 -0.03 12.17
C LYS A 59 -12.20 -0.83 10.99
N LEU A 60 -13.07 -1.29 10.09
CA LEU A 60 -12.68 -2.11 8.94
C LEU A 60 -11.76 -1.35 7.99
N VAL A 61 -12.08 -0.09 7.66
CA VAL A 61 -11.22 0.74 6.81
C VAL A 61 -9.86 1.00 7.48
N GLY A 62 -9.84 1.21 8.80
CA GLY A 62 -8.59 1.33 9.57
C GLY A 62 -7.73 0.06 9.49
N MET A 63 -8.33 -1.11 9.67
CA MET A 63 -7.65 -2.41 9.55
C MET A 63 -7.11 -2.62 8.13
N MET A 64 -7.91 -2.34 7.10
CA MET A 64 -7.49 -2.45 5.70
C MET A 64 -6.37 -1.45 5.37
N ASN A 65 -6.43 -0.22 5.90
CA ASN A 65 -5.38 0.79 5.70
C ASN A 65 -4.05 0.36 6.34
N TRP A 66 -4.09 -0.24 7.52
CA TRP A 66 -2.91 -0.82 8.13
C TRP A 66 -2.30 -1.91 7.27
N LEU A 67 -3.10 -2.86 6.80
CA LEU A 67 -2.67 -3.94 5.91
C LEU A 67 -2.07 -3.39 4.61
N ALA A 68 -2.74 -2.43 3.97
CA ALA A 68 -2.27 -1.78 2.74
C ALA A 68 -0.90 -1.13 2.91
N ARG A 69 -0.66 -0.46 4.03
CA ARG A 69 0.60 0.23 4.30
C ARG A 69 1.73 -0.68 4.76
N THR A 70 1.41 -1.86 5.28
CA THR A 70 2.42 -2.77 5.85
C THR A 70 2.94 -3.78 4.84
N SER A 71 2.06 -4.39 4.04
CA SER A 71 2.44 -5.52 3.19
C SER A 71 1.65 -5.69 1.90
N ARG A 72 0.60 -4.89 1.69
CA ARG A 72 -0.30 -5.05 0.55
C ARG A 72 -0.45 -3.74 -0.25
N PRO A 73 0.58 -3.36 -1.03
CA PRO A 73 0.53 -2.16 -1.88
C PRO A 73 -0.62 -2.18 -2.88
N ASP A 74 -1.03 -3.34 -3.34
CA ASP A 74 -2.17 -3.57 -4.24
C ASP A 74 -3.52 -3.08 -3.69
N LEU A 75 -3.64 -2.90 -2.38
CA LEU A 75 -4.84 -2.37 -1.72
C LEU A 75 -4.83 -0.84 -1.59
N SER A 76 -3.70 -0.16 -1.81
CA SER A 76 -3.54 1.26 -1.48
C SER A 76 -4.56 2.15 -2.16
N PHE A 77 -4.83 1.93 -3.45
CA PHE A 77 -5.84 2.66 -4.19
C PHE A 77 -7.25 2.43 -3.64
N ALA A 78 -7.65 1.16 -3.50
CA ALA A 78 -8.98 0.78 -3.05
C ALA A 78 -9.29 1.34 -1.66
N VAL A 79 -8.37 1.17 -0.73
CA VAL A 79 -8.52 1.62 0.67
C VAL A 79 -8.54 3.14 0.76
N SER A 80 -7.73 3.85 -0.06
CA SER A 80 -7.76 5.31 -0.15
C SER A 80 -9.12 5.81 -0.66
N CYS A 81 -9.67 5.19 -1.70
CA CYS A 81 -10.97 5.54 -2.26
C CYS A 81 -12.11 5.31 -1.24
N ILE A 82 -12.15 4.15 -0.58
CA ILE A 82 -13.16 3.84 0.43
C ILE A 82 -13.00 4.77 1.64
N GLY A 83 -11.77 4.96 2.12
CA GLY A 83 -11.44 5.79 3.28
C GLY A 83 -11.83 7.25 3.11
N SER A 84 -11.71 7.81 1.90
CA SER A 84 -12.09 9.18 1.60
C SER A 84 -13.60 9.45 1.75
N ARG A 85 -14.42 8.41 1.88
CA ARG A 85 -15.88 8.47 1.99
C ARG A 85 -16.42 8.20 3.38
N LEU A 86 -15.56 8.04 4.39
CA LEU A 86 -15.99 7.76 5.76
C LEU A 86 -16.91 8.82 6.37
N THR A 87 -16.90 10.05 5.85
CA THR A 87 -17.79 11.12 6.30
C THR A 87 -19.12 11.16 5.52
N PHE A 88 -19.19 10.50 4.35
CA PHE A 88 -20.35 10.46 3.45
C PHE A 88 -20.57 9.03 2.96
N TRP A 89 -20.90 8.13 3.89
CA TRP A 89 -21.04 6.73 3.59
C TRP A 89 -22.34 6.42 2.85
N THR A 90 -22.24 5.63 1.78
CA THR A 90 -23.38 5.24 0.94
C THR A 90 -23.44 3.74 0.76
N SER A 91 -24.53 3.22 0.23
CA SER A 91 -24.67 1.80 -0.13
C SER A 91 -23.65 1.33 -1.17
N GLU A 92 -23.06 2.25 -1.95
CA GLU A 92 -21.95 1.95 -2.85
C GLU A 92 -20.67 1.66 -2.04
N CYS A 93 -20.43 2.44 -0.98
CA CYS A 93 -19.30 2.18 -0.08
C CYS A 93 -19.42 0.82 0.60
N ASP A 94 -20.63 0.37 0.95
CA ASP A 94 -20.86 -0.99 1.49
C ASP A 94 -20.46 -2.06 0.49
N ARG A 95 -20.82 -1.90 -0.80
CA ARG A 95 -20.45 -2.83 -1.86
C ARG A 95 -18.94 -2.87 -2.12
N GLU A 96 -18.29 -1.69 -2.10
CA GLU A 96 -16.83 -1.63 -2.29
C GLU A 96 -16.09 -2.16 -1.06
N LEU A 97 -16.61 -1.93 0.15
CA LEU A 97 -16.09 -2.54 1.37
C LEU A 97 -16.18 -4.07 1.32
N GLU A 98 -17.35 -4.61 0.96
CA GLU A 98 -17.58 -6.04 0.77
C GLU A 98 -16.59 -6.62 -0.24
N ARG A 99 -16.43 -5.96 -1.39
CA ARG A 99 -15.52 -6.35 -2.46
C ARG A 99 -14.08 -6.39 -1.99
N CYS A 100 -13.64 -5.34 -1.29
CA CYS A 100 -12.28 -5.23 -0.79
C CYS A 100 -11.97 -6.32 0.26
N VAL A 101 -12.89 -6.56 1.19
CA VAL A 101 -12.74 -7.62 2.22
C VAL A 101 -12.69 -9.00 1.57
N SER A 102 -13.54 -9.27 0.59
CA SER A 102 -13.52 -10.54 -0.15
C SER A 102 -12.22 -10.75 -0.91
N TYR A 103 -11.71 -9.71 -1.57
CA TYR A 103 -10.42 -9.77 -2.26
C TYR A 103 -9.27 -10.03 -1.28
N ILE A 104 -9.23 -9.34 -0.14
CA ILE A 104 -8.23 -9.56 0.92
C ILE A 104 -8.23 -11.02 1.37
N TYR A 105 -9.42 -11.58 1.61
CA TYR A 105 -9.54 -12.98 2.06
C TYR A 105 -9.12 -13.96 0.98
N SER A 106 -9.55 -13.77 -0.26
CA SER A 106 -9.21 -14.66 -1.38
C SER A 106 -7.72 -14.63 -1.76
N THR A 107 -7.01 -13.58 -1.37
CA THR A 107 -5.57 -13.37 -1.60
C THR A 107 -4.77 -13.33 -0.29
N ALA A 108 -5.29 -13.94 0.78
CA ALA A 108 -4.67 -13.91 2.10
C ALA A 108 -3.27 -14.55 2.13
N ASP A 109 -2.98 -15.43 1.16
CA ASP A 109 -1.68 -16.09 0.99
C ASP A 109 -0.62 -15.22 0.31
N ALA A 110 -1.02 -14.05 -0.21
CA ALA A 110 -0.09 -13.12 -0.84
C ALA A 110 0.85 -12.50 0.21
N VAL A 111 2.15 -12.59 -0.05
CA VAL A 111 3.20 -12.02 0.80
C VAL A 111 3.89 -10.86 0.09
N LEU A 112 4.32 -9.85 0.84
CA LEU A 112 5.22 -8.85 0.30
C LEU A 112 6.63 -9.40 0.33
N ARG A 113 7.20 -9.59 -0.85
CA ARG A 113 8.54 -10.14 -1.03
C ARG A 113 9.54 -9.03 -1.31
N MET A 114 10.62 -9.04 -0.53
CA MET A 114 11.83 -8.25 -0.74
C MET A 114 12.94 -9.21 -1.14
N THR A 115 13.59 -8.97 -2.28
CA THR A 115 14.67 -9.84 -2.75
C THR A 115 15.94 -9.03 -3.02
N MET A 116 17.06 -9.60 -2.65
CA MET A 116 18.39 -9.07 -2.97
C MET A 116 18.89 -9.59 -4.33
N GLY A 117 18.14 -10.52 -4.98
CA GLY A 117 18.58 -11.14 -6.22
C GLY A 117 19.94 -11.80 -6.09
N ASP A 118 20.83 -11.54 -7.05
CA ASP A 118 22.18 -12.08 -7.11
C ASP A 118 23.22 -11.19 -6.39
N LEU A 119 22.79 -10.17 -5.64
CA LEU A 119 23.71 -9.32 -4.89
C LEU A 119 24.43 -10.12 -3.78
N THR A 120 25.75 -9.95 -3.71
CA THR A 120 26.54 -10.56 -2.63
C THR A 120 26.24 -9.83 -1.32
N PRO A 121 25.81 -10.53 -0.25
CA PRO A 121 25.56 -9.92 1.03
C PRO A 121 26.84 -9.28 1.60
N GLY A 122 26.73 -8.06 2.14
CA GLY A 122 27.84 -7.35 2.76
C GLY A 122 27.59 -5.84 2.77
N PRO A 123 28.44 -5.05 3.47
CA PRO A 123 28.27 -3.60 3.55
C PRO A 123 28.22 -2.90 2.18
N ALA A 124 29.04 -3.34 1.23
CA ALA A 124 29.08 -2.81 -0.14
C ALA A 124 27.83 -3.19 -0.99
N CYS A 125 26.92 -4.00 -0.47
CA CYS A 125 25.69 -4.37 -1.18
C CYS A 125 24.76 -3.17 -1.37
N ILE A 126 24.73 -2.24 -0.42
CA ILE A 126 23.88 -1.05 -0.46
C ILE A 126 24.30 -0.11 -1.59
N ASP A 127 25.60 0.01 -1.85
CA ASP A 127 26.15 0.86 -2.91
C ASP A 127 25.76 0.40 -4.33
N GLN A 128 25.32 -0.86 -4.45
CA GLN A 128 24.85 -1.44 -5.70
C GLN A 128 23.34 -1.24 -5.95
N LEU A 129 22.61 -0.72 -4.95
CA LEU A 129 21.18 -0.47 -5.05
C LEU A 129 20.89 0.98 -5.46
N GLN A 130 19.90 1.16 -6.31
CA GLN A 130 19.39 2.46 -6.70
C GLN A 130 18.07 2.74 -5.96
N ALA A 131 17.94 3.95 -5.44
CA ALA A 131 16.70 4.45 -4.88
C ALA A 131 15.81 4.97 -6.02
N VAL A 132 14.66 4.35 -6.26
CA VAL A 132 13.76 4.69 -7.34
C VAL A 132 12.35 4.94 -6.80
N CYS A 133 11.73 6.03 -7.25
CA CYS A 133 10.33 6.32 -6.98
C CYS A 133 9.53 6.17 -8.27
N TYR A 134 8.66 5.16 -8.34
CA TYR A 134 7.67 5.03 -9.41
C TYR A 134 6.42 5.77 -8.99
N SER A 135 5.88 6.59 -9.86
CA SER A 135 4.63 7.33 -9.63
C SER A 135 3.74 7.30 -10.85
N ASP A 136 2.44 7.38 -10.61
CA ASP A 136 1.41 7.38 -11.64
C ASP A 136 0.21 8.18 -11.15
N ALA A 137 -0.59 8.74 -12.07
CA ALA A 137 -1.84 9.41 -11.75
C ALA A 137 -2.96 8.88 -12.64
N ASP A 138 -4.09 8.51 -12.03
CA ASP A 138 -5.28 8.25 -12.82
C ASP A 138 -5.96 9.58 -13.21
N TRP A 139 -6.40 9.64 -14.46
CA TRP A 139 -7.21 10.76 -14.93
C TRP A 139 -8.66 10.58 -14.48
N SER A 140 -9.04 11.22 -13.38
CA SER A 140 -10.43 11.16 -12.89
C SER A 140 -10.99 12.54 -12.53
N VAL A 141 -12.26 12.75 -12.86
CA VAL A 141 -12.99 13.99 -12.55
C VAL A 141 -13.81 13.76 -11.28
N PRO A 142 -13.84 14.67 -10.32
CA PRO A 142 -13.26 16.04 -10.36
C PRO A 142 -11.80 16.10 -9.88
N ARG A 143 -11.19 15.03 -9.40
CA ARG A 143 -9.82 15.00 -8.88
C ARG A 143 -9.18 13.64 -9.10
N SER A 144 -7.99 13.64 -9.63
CA SER A 144 -7.18 12.47 -9.88
C SER A 144 -6.65 11.83 -8.61
N GLN A 145 -6.30 10.56 -8.70
CA GLN A 145 -5.68 9.80 -7.62
C GLN A 145 -4.22 9.59 -7.94
N ASN A 146 -3.32 10.04 -7.07
CA ASN A 146 -1.90 9.73 -7.15
C ASN A 146 -1.62 8.34 -6.60
N GLY A 147 -0.71 7.63 -7.25
CA GLY A 147 -0.07 6.42 -6.76
C GLY A 147 1.44 6.57 -6.81
N PHE A 148 2.16 6.01 -5.83
CA PHE A 148 3.61 5.91 -5.87
C PHE A 148 4.10 4.69 -5.10
N ILE A 149 5.29 4.23 -5.48
CA ILE A 149 6.06 3.25 -4.73
C ILE A 149 7.54 3.64 -4.76
N PHE A 150 8.16 3.68 -3.59
CA PHE A 150 9.58 3.89 -3.42
C PHE A 150 10.26 2.55 -3.15
N VAL A 151 11.27 2.24 -3.92
CA VAL A 151 12.00 0.98 -3.87
C VAL A 151 13.50 1.20 -3.88
N LEU A 152 14.23 0.26 -3.29
CA LEU A 152 15.64 0.06 -3.58
C LEU A 152 15.75 -1.10 -4.57
N GLU A 153 16.40 -0.89 -5.70
CA GLU A 153 16.49 -1.91 -6.73
C GLU A 153 17.85 -1.97 -7.43
N ASN A 154 18.17 -3.16 -7.94
CA ASN A 154 19.18 -3.38 -8.96
C ASN A 154 18.61 -4.38 -9.95
N ARG A 155 18.10 -3.88 -11.08
CA ARG A 155 17.43 -4.71 -12.10
C ARG A 155 18.37 -5.73 -12.72
N ALA A 156 19.65 -5.40 -12.91
CA ALA A 156 20.63 -6.28 -13.50
C ALA A 156 20.90 -7.52 -12.63
N GLN A 157 20.79 -7.36 -11.31
CA GLN A 157 21.00 -8.41 -10.31
C GLN A 157 19.66 -9.00 -9.79
N GLY A 158 18.52 -8.52 -10.27
CA GLY A 158 17.21 -8.98 -9.82
C GLY A 158 16.84 -8.54 -8.39
N ALA A 159 17.53 -7.55 -7.81
CA ALA A 159 17.19 -7.02 -6.51
C ALA A 159 16.00 -6.08 -6.58
N PHE A 160 15.02 -6.26 -5.67
CA PHE A 160 13.83 -5.42 -5.56
C PHE A 160 13.33 -5.40 -4.12
N ILE A 161 13.40 -4.23 -3.49
CA ILE A 161 13.07 -4.02 -2.09
C ILE A 161 12.10 -2.85 -2.00
N PRO A 162 10.76 -3.09 -1.97
CA PRO A 162 9.79 -2.05 -1.73
C PRO A 162 9.90 -1.55 -0.29
N ILE A 163 10.08 -0.25 -0.11
CA ILE A 163 10.28 0.39 1.18
C ILE A 163 9.03 1.11 1.64
N PHE A 164 8.43 1.90 0.72
CA PHE A 164 7.29 2.74 1.04
C PHE A 164 6.42 2.97 -0.19
N TRP A 165 5.12 3.03 0.01
CA TRP A 165 4.15 3.25 -1.07
C TRP A 165 2.88 3.90 -0.53
N GLY A 166 2.08 4.43 -1.45
CA GLY A 166 0.81 5.02 -1.10
C GLY A 166 -0.03 5.42 -2.29
N SER A 167 -1.28 5.70 -2.01
CA SER A 167 -2.21 6.29 -2.95
C SER A 167 -3.02 7.37 -2.25
N LYS A 168 -3.19 8.52 -2.92
CA LYS A 168 -3.88 9.67 -2.34
C LYS A 168 -4.55 10.51 -3.41
N LYS A 169 -5.78 10.93 -3.14
CA LYS A 169 -6.51 11.86 -3.98
C LYS A 169 -5.81 13.21 -4.05
N GLN A 170 -5.70 13.78 -5.25
CA GLN A 170 -5.13 15.12 -5.43
C GLN A 170 -5.99 16.18 -4.73
N PRO A 171 -5.39 17.22 -4.13
CA PRO A 171 -6.14 18.28 -3.45
C PRO A 171 -6.81 19.25 -4.42
N PHE A 172 -6.43 19.25 -5.68
CA PHE A 172 -6.94 20.14 -6.74
C PHE A 172 -7.23 19.36 -8.02
N THR A 173 -7.91 20.00 -8.96
CA THR A 173 -8.12 19.49 -10.33
C THR A 173 -6.98 19.99 -11.20
N ALA A 174 -6.24 19.11 -11.85
CA ALA A 174 -5.19 19.50 -12.77
C ALA A 174 -5.79 19.81 -14.16
N GLU A 175 -5.15 20.73 -14.88
CA GLU A 175 -5.61 21.20 -16.18
C GLU A 175 -5.21 20.28 -17.35
N SER A 176 -4.29 19.36 -17.10
CA SER A 176 -3.80 18.40 -18.11
C SER A 176 -3.27 17.12 -17.50
N ALA A 177 -3.21 16.04 -18.28
CA ALA A 177 -2.61 14.77 -17.87
C ALA A 177 -1.15 14.95 -17.42
N ALA A 178 -0.37 15.76 -18.13
CA ALA A 178 1.01 16.05 -17.77
C ALA A 178 1.13 16.75 -16.40
N ALA A 179 0.18 17.63 -16.07
CA ALA A 179 0.14 18.27 -14.75
C ALA A 179 -0.20 17.27 -13.66
N GLU A 180 -1.08 16.31 -13.92
CA GLU A 180 -1.45 15.23 -12.98
C GLU A 180 -0.27 14.31 -12.70
N GLU A 181 0.43 13.89 -13.75
CA GLU A 181 1.65 13.08 -13.62
C GLU A 181 2.74 13.82 -12.84
N GLY A 182 2.93 15.13 -13.12
CA GLY A 182 3.85 15.97 -12.36
C GLY A 182 3.48 16.05 -10.88
N CYS A 183 2.19 16.11 -10.56
CA CYS A 183 1.69 16.09 -9.19
C CYS A 183 1.94 14.75 -8.50
N ALA A 184 1.74 13.63 -9.21
CA ALA A 184 2.02 12.29 -8.68
C ALA A 184 3.51 12.12 -8.39
N ALA A 185 4.37 12.54 -9.32
CA ALA A 185 5.83 12.50 -9.15
C ALA A 185 6.28 13.37 -7.96
N TYR A 186 5.80 14.61 -7.86
CA TYR A 186 6.08 15.49 -6.73
C TYR A 186 5.62 14.88 -5.40
N TYR A 187 4.41 14.32 -5.37
CA TYR A 187 3.87 13.68 -4.16
C TYR A 187 4.74 12.48 -3.75
N GLY A 188 5.07 11.58 -4.68
CA GLY A 188 5.92 10.44 -4.42
C GLY A 188 7.30 10.83 -3.89
N LEU A 189 7.96 11.80 -4.52
CA LEU A 189 9.27 12.30 -4.08
C LEU A 189 9.19 12.93 -2.69
N ARG A 190 8.21 13.79 -2.43
CA ARG A 190 8.03 14.44 -1.13
C ARG A 190 7.84 13.42 0.01
N GLU A 191 7.02 12.41 -0.20
CA GLU A 191 6.79 11.36 0.80
C GLU A 191 8.01 10.43 0.96
N SER A 192 8.88 10.32 -0.07
CA SER A 192 10.08 9.49 -0.03
C SER A 192 11.28 10.17 0.66
N ILE A 193 11.35 11.50 0.71
CA ILE A 193 12.48 12.23 1.30
C ILE A 193 12.80 11.80 2.75
N PRO A 194 11.84 11.73 3.69
CA PRO A 194 12.13 11.31 5.06
C PRO A 194 12.68 9.87 5.13
N VAL A 195 12.22 9.00 4.23
CA VAL A 195 12.68 7.61 4.16
C VAL A 195 14.12 7.56 3.68
N VAL A 196 14.46 8.30 2.63
CA VAL A 196 15.84 8.40 2.11
C VAL A 196 16.78 8.93 3.19
N LEU A 197 16.41 10.02 3.88
CA LEU A 197 17.22 10.59 4.96
C LEU A 197 17.42 9.59 6.12
N SER A 198 16.41 8.80 6.45
CA SER A 198 16.53 7.76 7.47
C SER A 198 17.45 6.62 7.03
N LEU A 199 17.38 6.21 5.76
CA LEU A 199 18.24 5.16 5.22
C LEU A 199 19.71 5.63 5.19
N THR A 200 20.01 6.84 4.74
CA THR A 200 21.37 7.39 4.73
C THR A 200 21.94 7.48 6.14
N SER A 201 21.16 7.91 7.13
CA SER A 201 21.62 7.98 8.52
C SER A 201 21.95 6.60 9.13
N VAL A 202 21.32 5.53 8.65
CA VAL A 202 21.62 4.15 9.09
C VAL A 202 22.90 3.64 8.43
N VAL A 203 23.12 3.99 7.16
CA VAL A 203 24.32 3.56 6.40
C VAL A 203 25.59 4.26 6.90
N ASP A 204 25.47 5.55 7.29
CA ASP A 204 26.61 6.36 7.78
C ASP A 204 26.99 6.07 9.24
N GLN A 205 26.28 5.16 9.95
CA GLN A 205 26.71 4.79 11.29
C GLN A 205 27.95 3.89 11.22
N PRO A 206 29.08 4.28 11.86
CA PRO A 206 30.25 3.42 11.93
C PRO A 206 29.89 2.13 12.65
N ASP A 207 30.38 1.00 12.12
CA ASP A 207 30.21 -0.33 12.69
C ASP A 207 30.55 -0.33 14.20
N CYS A 208 29.54 -0.41 15.05
CA CYS A 208 29.71 -0.55 16.50
C CYS A 208 30.17 -1.95 16.92
N SER A 209 30.59 -2.79 15.96
CA SER A 209 30.99 -4.18 16.22
C SER A 209 32.36 -4.31 16.90
N ASN A 210 33.14 -3.19 17.02
CA ASN A 210 34.50 -3.23 17.60
C ASN A 210 34.60 -2.60 19.02
N ALA A 211 33.52 -2.53 19.79
CA ALA A 211 33.52 -1.94 21.13
C ALA A 211 33.55 -2.98 22.27
N HIS A 212 34.02 -4.21 22.01
CA HIS A 212 34.25 -5.22 23.03
C HIS A 212 35.58 -5.93 22.76
N ASP A 213 36.66 -5.26 23.09
CA ASP A 213 37.93 -5.83 23.50
C ASP A 213 38.34 -5.31 24.89
#